data_9bd1f5ccaa91234d5d06af7bd8780e38
#
_entry.id   9bd1f5ccaa91234d5d06af7bd8780e38
#
_cell.length_a   1.000
_cell.length_b   1.000
_cell.length_c   1.000
_cell.angle_alpha   90.00
_cell.angle_beta   90.00
_cell.angle_gamma   90.00
#
_symmetry.space_group_name_H-M   'P 1'
#
loop_
_entity.id
_entity.type
_entity.pdbx_description
1 polymer ?
#
loop_
_entity_poly.entity_id
_entity_poly.type
_entity_poly.pdbx_seq_one_letter_code
_entity_poly.pdbx_strand_id
1 'polypeptide(L)'
;MDIIWFGKSAIRLKNKKGALVCNPCPKTKYEDMKRPVANAITLSSSDPTQYYTKGVKGNPLVVDVPGEFEIAGMQIQGCPLIYSKDELSIMFLIEMDSVRTLHLGKQINNDNFSKIEQFNNIDVLLYPINANKDEGSVDINKIIRTLEVKVIIPINYNKKKKEDIQTLETFNKSLGLQIESGDDKISIKKSELSDKSKIVILNQR
;
A
#
# COMPACT_ATOMS: atom_id res chain seq x y z
N MET A 1 4.65 11.47 9.10
CA MET A 1 4.60 9.98 8.99
C MET A 1 5.74 9.52 8.09
N ASP A 2 6.46 8.45 8.46
CA ASP A 2 7.51 7.80 7.65
C ASP A 2 6.94 6.57 6.95
N ILE A 3 7.31 6.35 5.69
CA ILE A 3 6.95 5.18 4.87
C ILE A 3 8.23 4.44 4.49
N ILE A 4 8.28 3.14 4.74
CA ILE A 4 9.40 2.25 4.42
C ILE A 4 8.88 1.06 3.64
N TRP A 5 9.51 0.74 2.50
CA TRP A 5 9.15 -0.41 1.69
C TRP A 5 10.13 -1.57 1.90
N PHE A 6 9.59 -2.76 2.24
CA PHE A 6 10.39 -3.98 2.47
C PHE A 6 10.41 -4.95 1.29
N GLY A 7 9.70 -4.62 0.22
CA GLY A 7 9.52 -5.48 -0.95
C GLY A 7 8.10 -6.03 -1.06
N LYS A 8 7.71 -6.45 -2.25
CA LYS A 8 6.33 -6.85 -2.57
C LYS A 8 5.32 -5.80 -2.09
N SER A 9 4.30 -6.22 -1.36
CA SER A 9 3.30 -5.34 -0.72
C SER A 9 3.62 -5.01 0.75
N ALA A 10 4.81 -5.39 1.24
CA ALA A 10 5.20 -5.15 2.64
C ALA A 10 5.68 -3.71 2.84
N ILE A 11 4.87 -2.91 3.51
CA ILE A 11 5.11 -1.50 3.82
C ILE A 11 5.04 -1.29 5.35
N ARG A 12 5.93 -0.46 5.87
CA ARG A 12 5.81 0.07 7.23
C ARG A 12 5.46 1.55 7.19
N LEU A 13 4.39 1.89 7.89
CA LEU A 13 4.03 3.27 8.23
C LEU A 13 4.42 3.52 9.68
N LYS A 14 5.07 4.65 9.98
CA LYS A 14 5.53 4.98 11.33
C LYS A 14 5.44 6.47 11.61
N ASN A 15 5.03 6.81 12.83
CA ASN A 15 5.18 8.15 13.41
C ASN A 15 5.77 8.06 14.83
N LYS A 16 5.66 9.15 15.60
CA LYS A 16 6.15 9.21 17.00
C LYS A 16 5.31 8.37 17.96
N LYS A 17 4.02 8.15 17.67
CA LYS A 17 3.08 7.44 18.53
C LYS A 17 3.07 5.92 18.29
N GLY A 18 3.25 5.49 17.04
CA GLY A 18 3.14 4.09 16.71
C GLY A 18 3.68 3.73 15.32
N ALA A 19 3.57 2.45 15.01
CA ALA A 19 3.93 1.90 13.71
C ALA A 19 2.95 0.78 13.31
N LEU A 20 2.70 0.68 12.00
CA LEU A 20 1.93 -0.34 11.34
C LEU A 20 2.79 -1.02 10.27
N VAL A 21 2.66 -2.34 10.11
CA VAL A 21 3.21 -3.07 8.96
C VAL A 21 2.05 -3.65 8.14
N CYS A 22 1.93 -3.20 6.90
CA CYS A 22 1.00 -3.77 5.94
C CYS A 22 1.64 -4.99 5.29
N ASN A 23 0.90 -6.09 5.17
CA ASN A 23 1.26 -7.29 4.41
C ASN A 23 2.70 -7.78 4.65
N PRO A 24 3.10 -8.12 5.88
CA PRO A 24 4.47 -8.53 6.20
C PRO A 24 4.87 -9.74 5.38
N CYS A 25 5.93 -9.62 4.58
CA CYS A 25 6.40 -10.70 3.70
C CYS A 25 7.36 -11.66 4.43
N PRO A 26 7.37 -12.95 4.06
CA PRO A 26 8.37 -13.89 4.53
C PRO A 26 9.76 -13.51 4.02
N LYS A 27 10.79 -13.90 4.77
CA LYS A 27 12.17 -13.73 4.33
C LYS A 27 12.45 -14.62 3.13
N THR A 28 12.99 -14.03 2.09
CA THR A 28 13.43 -14.72 0.86
C THR A 28 14.82 -14.26 0.47
N LYS A 29 15.31 -14.70 -0.70
CA LYS A 29 16.54 -14.17 -1.29
C LYS A 29 16.46 -12.66 -1.59
N TYR A 30 15.24 -12.16 -1.81
CA TYR A 30 15.01 -10.79 -2.28
C TYR A 30 14.36 -9.89 -1.23
N GLU A 31 13.65 -10.45 -0.25
CA GLU A 31 12.94 -9.72 0.78
C GLU A 31 13.45 -10.07 2.18
N ASP A 32 13.75 -9.07 2.99
CA ASP A 32 14.08 -9.23 4.41
C ASP A 32 13.70 -7.97 5.20
N MET A 33 12.59 -8.03 5.90
CA MET A 33 12.08 -6.90 6.68
C MET A 33 12.94 -6.54 7.90
N LYS A 34 13.98 -7.31 8.23
CA LYS A 34 14.83 -7.11 9.43
C LYS A 34 14.06 -7.05 10.75
N ARG A 35 12.92 -7.75 10.83
CA ARG A 35 12.04 -7.84 12.00
C ARG A 35 11.65 -6.47 12.58
N PRO A 36 10.90 -5.65 11.83
CA PRO A 36 10.47 -4.33 12.30
C PRO A 36 9.61 -4.44 13.55
N VAL A 37 9.63 -3.40 14.39
CA VAL A 37 8.70 -3.26 15.52
C VAL A 37 7.47 -2.51 15.05
N ALA A 38 6.27 -3.01 15.40
CA ALA A 38 5.00 -2.36 15.12
C ALA A 38 3.97 -2.62 16.23
N ASN A 39 2.93 -1.78 16.26
CA ASN A 39 1.76 -1.91 17.13
C ASN A 39 0.62 -2.67 16.44
N ALA A 40 0.58 -2.61 15.12
CA ALA A 40 -0.43 -3.28 14.32
C ALA A 40 0.16 -3.88 13.04
N ILE A 41 -0.56 -4.87 12.49
CA ILE A 41 -0.34 -5.47 11.18
C ILE A 41 -1.68 -5.44 10.44
N THR A 42 -1.69 -5.11 9.15
CA THR A 42 -2.86 -5.31 8.28
C THR A 42 -2.56 -6.39 7.25
N LEU A 43 -3.54 -7.26 6.97
CA LEU A 43 -3.45 -8.35 5.99
C LEU A 43 -4.54 -8.17 4.94
N SER A 44 -4.13 -7.96 3.68
CA SER A 44 -5.07 -7.69 2.58
C SER A 44 -5.70 -8.94 1.97
N SER A 45 -5.13 -10.13 2.17
CA SER A 45 -5.68 -11.39 1.66
C SER A 45 -6.08 -12.30 2.82
N SER A 46 -7.12 -13.08 2.61
CA SER A 46 -7.55 -14.14 3.52
C SER A 46 -6.61 -15.35 3.53
N ASP A 47 -5.69 -15.46 2.56
CA ASP A 47 -4.70 -16.53 2.53
C ASP A 47 -3.51 -16.21 3.48
N PRO A 48 -3.45 -16.85 4.66
CA PRO A 48 -2.42 -16.56 5.66
C PRO A 48 -1.02 -17.00 5.21
N THR A 49 -0.92 -17.87 4.21
CA THR A 49 0.38 -18.37 3.72
C THR A 49 1.19 -17.29 2.99
N GLN A 50 0.53 -16.23 2.53
CA GLN A 50 1.18 -15.10 1.86
C GLN A 50 1.96 -14.20 2.82
N TYR A 51 1.70 -14.31 4.15
CA TYR A 51 2.19 -13.37 5.14
C TYR A 51 3.03 -14.01 6.23
N TYR A 52 3.96 -13.25 6.78
CA TYR A 52 4.81 -13.68 7.90
C TYR A 52 4.70 -12.70 9.08
N THR A 53 3.58 -12.78 9.79
CA THR A 53 3.28 -11.91 10.95
C THR A 53 4.30 -12.06 12.07
N LYS A 54 4.86 -13.27 12.30
CA LYS A 54 5.94 -13.55 13.26
C LYS A 54 7.25 -12.82 12.95
N GLY A 55 7.39 -12.28 11.73
CA GLY A 55 8.50 -11.42 11.32
C GLY A 55 8.45 -10.02 11.91
N VAL A 56 7.31 -9.61 12.50
CA VAL A 56 7.12 -8.29 13.12
C VAL A 56 7.20 -8.41 14.63
N LYS A 57 8.03 -7.57 15.25
CA LYS A 57 8.20 -7.50 16.72
C LYS A 57 7.21 -6.50 17.33
N GLY A 58 7.07 -6.54 18.69
CA GLY A 58 6.25 -5.58 19.44
C GLY A 58 4.86 -6.10 19.81
N ASN A 59 4.61 -7.40 19.59
CA ASN A 59 3.31 -8.00 19.85
C ASN A 59 2.14 -7.25 19.15
N PRO A 60 2.21 -7.05 17.81
CA PRO A 60 1.25 -6.24 17.09
C PRO A 60 -0.13 -6.89 17.07
N LEU A 61 -1.17 -6.06 17.13
CA LEU A 61 -2.54 -6.50 16.81
C LEU A 61 -2.64 -6.78 15.30
N VAL A 62 -3.18 -7.95 14.93
CA VAL A 62 -3.41 -8.30 13.52
C VAL A 62 -4.82 -7.89 13.13
N VAL A 63 -4.93 -7.09 12.08
CA VAL A 63 -6.19 -6.65 11.45
C VAL A 63 -6.27 -7.31 10.09
N ASP A 64 -7.06 -8.37 10.00
CA ASP A 64 -7.28 -9.20 8.82
C ASP A 64 -8.77 -9.35 8.45
N VAL A 65 -9.59 -8.45 9.02
CA VAL A 65 -11.03 -8.36 8.77
C VAL A 65 -11.43 -6.93 8.40
N PRO A 66 -12.52 -6.73 7.65
CA PRO A 66 -13.11 -5.41 7.44
C PRO A 66 -13.57 -4.79 8.75
N GLY A 67 -13.56 -3.45 8.83
CA GLY A 67 -14.01 -2.70 10.01
C GLY A 67 -13.16 -1.48 10.28
N GLU A 68 -13.43 -0.82 11.39
CA GLU A 68 -12.73 0.39 11.83
C GLU A 68 -12.02 0.13 13.16
N PHE A 69 -10.74 0.51 13.21
CA PHE A 69 -9.87 0.24 14.35
C PHE A 69 -9.07 1.50 14.69
N GLU A 70 -8.84 1.71 15.97
CA GLU A 70 -7.89 2.71 16.47
C GLU A 70 -6.80 2.01 17.30
N ILE A 71 -5.54 2.06 16.82
CA ILE A 71 -4.42 1.38 17.45
C ILE A 71 -3.23 2.34 17.52
N ALA A 72 -2.76 2.64 18.73
CA ALA A 72 -1.63 3.55 18.97
C ALA A 72 -1.77 4.91 18.25
N GLY A 73 -2.99 5.47 18.20
CA GLY A 73 -3.31 6.74 17.55
C GLY A 73 -3.31 6.68 16.01
N MET A 74 -3.38 5.50 15.45
CA MET A 74 -3.60 5.26 14.02
C MET A 74 -5.06 4.86 13.81
N GLN A 75 -5.76 5.53 12.89
CA GLN A 75 -7.08 5.09 12.44
C GLN A 75 -6.90 4.17 11.24
N ILE A 76 -7.50 3.00 11.28
CA ILE A 76 -7.38 1.95 10.26
C ILE A 76 -8.78 1.54 9.87
N GLN A 77 -9.14 1.71 8.60
CA GLN A 77 -10.42 1.26 8.05
C GLN A 77 -10.17 0.19 7.00
N GLY A 78 -10.65 -1.02 7.25
CA GLY A 78 -10.62 -2.14 6.31
C GLY A 78 -11.91 -2.19 5.48
N CYS A 79 -11.79 -2.13 4.14
CA CYS A 79 -12.92 -2.24 3.23
C CYS A 79 -12.78 -3.49 2.37
N PRO A 80 -13.81 -4.39 2.34
CA PRO A 80 -13.73 -5.64 1.61
C PRO A 80 -13.87 -5.41 0.10
N LEU A 81 -13.01 -6.10 -0.67
CA LEU A 81 -13.05 -6.19 -2.12
C LEU A 81 -13.35 -7.63 -2.50
N ILE A 82 -14.40 -7.86 -3.27
CA ILE A 82 -14.86 -9.18 -3.67
C ILE A 82 -14.52 -9.40 -5.15
N TYR A 83 -13.68 -10.39 -5.45
CA TYR A 83 -13.29 -10.75 -6.82
C TYR A 83 -14.00 -12.01 -7.32
N SER A 84 -14.31 -12.94 -6.42
CA SER A 84 -15.12 -14.12 -6.68
C SER A 84 -15.73 -14.63 -5.36
N LYS A 85 -16.48 -15.74 -5.39
CA LYS A 85 -17.04 -16.34 -4.17
C LYS A 85 -15.95 -16.74 -3.16
N ASP A 86 -14.77 -17.12 -3.67
CA ASP A 86 -13.67 -17.65 -2.86
C ASP A 86 -12.49 -16.68 -2.75
N GLU A 87 -12.56 -15.50 -3.38
CA GLU A 87 -11.48 -14.52 -3.38
C GLU A 87 -11.94 -13.18 -2.79
N LEU A 88 -11.63 -13.01 -1.52
CA LEU A 88 -11.78 -11.77 -0.77
C LEU A 88 -10.42 -11.10 -0.60
N SER A 89 -10.36 -9.80 -0.85
CA SER A 89 -9.24 -8.95 -0.46
C SER A 89 -9.74 -7.80 0.40
N ILE A 90 -8.86 -7.21 1.19
CA ILE A 90 -9.18 -6.03 2.01
C ILE A 90 -8.24 -4.91 1.60
N MET A 91 -8.80 -3.79 1.17
CA MET A 91 -8.04 -2.54 1.10
C MET A 91 -8.11 -1.84 2.46
N PHE A 92 -7.03 -1.17 2.83
CA PHE A 92 -6.94 -0.45 4.09
C PHE A 92 -6.68 1.03 3.86
N LEU A 93 -7.58 1.87 4.39
CA LEU A 93 -7.31 3.28 4.61
C LEU A 93 -6.69 3.44 5.99
N ILE A 94 -5.50 4.01 6.03
CA ILE A 94 -4.75 4.28 7.27
C ILE A 94 -4.57 5.78 7.40
N GLU A 95 -5.05 6.37 8.50
CA GLU A 95 -4.78 7.75 8.83
C GLU A 95 -3.78 7.84 9.99
N MET A 96 -2.68 8.57 9.75
CA MET A 96 -1.59 8.77 10.71
C MET A 96 -1.00 10.17 10.49
N ASP A 97 -0.92 11.00 11.53
CA ASP A 97 -0.48 12.41 11.46
C ASP A 97 -1.30 13.23 10.43
N SER A 98 -2.62 12.98 10.34
CA SER A 98 -3.53 13.56 9.34
C SER A 98 -3.17 13.24 7.88
N VAL A 99 -2.28 12.30 7.64
CA VAL A 99 -1.95 11.77 6.31
C VAL A 99 -2.79 10.52 6.06
N ARG A 100 -3.59 10.55 4.99
CA ARG A 100 -4.48 9.46 4.58
C ARG A 100 -3.77 8.61 3.54
N THR A 101 -3.44 7.39 3.93
CA THR A 101 -2.74 6.40 3.09
C THR A 101 -3.70 5.27 2.73
N LEU A 102 -3.92 5.03 1.44
CA LEU A 102 -4.71 3.90 0.96
C LEU A 102 -3.78 2.78 0.45
N HIS A 103 -3.85 1.62 1.10
CA HIS A 103 -3.20 0.40 0.66
C HIS A 103 -4.23 -0.50 -0.04
N LEU A 104 -4.15 -0.63 -1.36
CA LEU A 104 -5.15 -1.36 -2.14
C LEU A 104 -5.11 -2.88 -1.92
N GLY A 105 -3.95 -3.43 -1.55
CA GLY A 105 -3.78 -4.88 -1.45
C GLY A 105 -3.74 -5.56 -2.82
N LYS A 106 -4.80 -5.44 -3.59
CA LYS A 106 -4.96 -5.94 -4.96
C LYS A 106 -5.40 -4.81 -5.91
N GLN A 107 -5.23 -4.97 -7.22
CA GLN A 107 -5.75 -4.02 -8.20
C GLN A 107 -7.28 -3.99 -8.17
N ILE A 108 -7.85 -2.81 -8.40
CA ILE A 108 -9.30 -2.61 -8.40
C ILE A 108 -9.87 -2.98 -9.78
N ASN A 109 -10.88 -3.82 -9.80
CA ASN A 109 -11.71 -4.10 -10.97
C ASN A 109 -12.98 -3.23 -10.98
N ASN A 110 -13.74 -3.27 -12.07
CA ASN A 110 -14.95 -2.45 -12.23
C ASN A 110 -16.01 -2.74 -11.16
N ASP A 111 -16.16 -3.99 -10.72
CA ASP A 111 -17.17 -4.40 -9.72
C ASP A 111 -16.86 -3.80 -8.34
N ASN A 112 -15.58 -3.59 -8.05
CA ASN A 112 -15.13 -3.02 -6.77
C ASN A 112 -14.90 -1.50 -6.84
N PHE A 113 -15.06 -0.86 -8.02
CA PHE A 113 -14.73 0.57 -8.17
C PHE A 113 -15.57 1.45 -7.25
N SER A 114 -16.86 1.17 -7.10
CA SER A 114 -17.75 1.90 -6.17
C SER A 114 -17.29 1.87 -4.71
N LYS A 115 -16.50 0.85 -4.32
CA LYS A 115 -15.94 0.76 -2.97
C LYS A 115 -14.87 1.81 -2.70
N ILE A 116 -14.13 2.23 -3.74
CA ILE A 116 -13.13 3.28 -3.57
C ILE A 116 -13.73 4.69 -3.72
N GLU A 117 -14.85 4.84 -4.43
CA GLU A 117 -15.51 6.14 -4.63
C GLU A 117 -15.99 6.77 -3.30
N GLN A 118 -16.19 5.97 -2.26
CA GLN A 118 -16.52 6.47 -0.91
C GLN A 118 -15.33 7.18 -0.23
N PHE A 119 -14.11 6.96 -0.70
CA PHE A 119 -12.92 7.64 -0.19
C PHE A 119 -12.61 8.86 -1.05
N ASN A 120 -12.13 9.90 -0.44
CA ASN A 120 -11.68 11.13 -1.09
C ASN A 120 -10.42 11.65 -0.38
N ASN A 121 -9.74 12.60 -1.00
CA ASN A 121 -8.56 13.25 -0.42
C ASN A 121 -7.52 12.25 0.08
N ILE A 122 -7.12 11.29 -0.75
CA ILE A 122 -6.07 10.32 -0.45
C ILE A 122 -4.70 10.97 -0.68
N ASP A 123 -3.94 11.13 0.40
CA ASP A 123 -2.61 11.71 0.32
C ASP A 123 -1.60 10.78 -0.33
N VAL A 124 -1.65 9.49 0.05
CA VAL A 124 -0.72 8.47 -0.44
C VAL A 124 -1.51 7.25 -0.91
N LEU A 125 -1.25 6.82 -2.15
CA LEU A 125 -1.76 5.58 -2.71
C LEU A 125 -0.61 4.57 -2.84
N LEU A 126 -0.70 3.44 -2.12
CA LEU A 126 0.18 2.29 -2.27
C LEU A 126 -0.44 1.37 -3.34
N TYR A 127 0.09 1.44 -4.56
CA TYR A 127 -0.51 0.81 -5.73
C TYR A 127 0.27 -0.44 -6.18
N PRO A 128 -0.34 -1.65 -6.21
CA PRO A 128 0.31 -2.88 -6.66
C PRO A 128 0.40 -2.92 -8.18
N ILE A 129 1.61 -2.83 -8.77
CA ILE A 129 1.80 -2.79 -10.22
C ILE A 129 1.90 -4.17 -10.89
N ASN A 130 2.30 -5.20 -10.15
CA ASN A 130 2.43 -6.59 -10.62
C ASN A 130 1.30 -7.51 -10.14
N ALA A 131 0.17 -6.97 -9.72
CA ALA A 131 -1.02 -7.80 -9.62
C ALA A 131 -1.40 -8.20 -11.06
N ASN A 132 -1.73 -9.47 -11.28
CA ASN A 132 -2.25 -9.92 -12.56
C ASN A 132 -3.27 -8.89 -13.03
N LYS A 133 -3.09 -8.38 -14.26
CA LYS A 133 -4.12 -7.53 -14.86
C LYS A 133 -5.30 -8.44 -15.11
N ASP A 134 -6.16 -8.55 -14.10
CA ASP A 134 -7.44 -9.23 -14.28
C ASP A 134 -8.20 -8.47 -15.37
N GLU A 135 -8.85 -9.22 -16.26
CA GLU A 135 -9.77 -8.62 -17.24
C GLU A 135 -10.76 -7.74 -16.47
N GLY A 136 -10.83 -6.46 -16.82
CA GLY A 136 -11.68 -5.49 -16.13
C GLY A 136 -11.01 -4.64 -15.05
N SER A 137 -9.67 -4.66 -14.95
CA SER A 137 -8.96 -3.72 -14.06
C SER A 137 -9.26 -2.26 -14.42
N VAL A 138 -9.56 -1.46 -13.41
CA VAL A 138 -9.82 -0.02 -13.57
C VAL A 138 -8.53 0.72 -13.92
N ASP A 139 -8.62 1.66 -14.86
CA ASP A 139 -7.50 2.53 -15.20
C ASP A 139 -7.04 3.33 -13.95
N ILE A 140 -5.75 3.25 -13.66
CA ILE A 140 -5.14 3.98 -12.54
C ILE A 140 -5.37 5.50 -12.62
N ASN A 141 -5.41 6.09 -13.82
CA ASN A 141 -5.71 7.52 -13.98
C ASN A 141 -7.11 7.87 -13.46
N LYS A 142 -8.08 6.95 -13.66
CA LYS A 142 -9.43 7.10 -13.09
C LYS A 142 -9.38 7.05 -11.56
N ILE A 143 -8.64 6.10 -11.00
CA ILE A 143 -8.46 5.96 -9.54
C ILE A 143 -7.82 7.22 -8.94
N ILE A 144 -6.72 7.72 -9.53
CA ILE A 144 -6.01 8.92 -9.06
C ILE A 144 -6.94 10.13 -9.02
N ARG A 145 -7.72 10.34 -10.10
CA ARG A 145 -8.66 11.47 -10.16
C ARG A 145 -9.80 11.34 -9.17
N THR A 146 -10.40 10.15 -9.05
CA THR A 146 -11.51 9.91 -8.13
C THR A 146 -11.12 10.11 -6.66
N LEU A 147 -9.91 9.69 -6.31
CA LEU A 147 -9.41 9.75 -4.93
C LEU A 147 -8.61 11.03 -4.63
N GLU A 148 -8.38 11.90 -5.62
CA GLU A 148 -7.56 13.12 -5.51
C GLU A 148 -6.15 12.84 -4.95
N VAL A 149 -5.52 11.73 -5.42
CA VAL A 149 -4.24 11.25 -4.90
C VAL A 149 -3.12 12.25 -5.10
N LYS A 150 -2.32 12.50 -4.06
CA LYS A 150 -1.16 13.40 -4.12
C LYS A 150 0.15 12.66 -4.39
N VAL A 151 0.36 11.51 -3.76
CA VAL A 151 1.57 10.70 -3.90
C VAL A 151 1.21 9.26 -4.25
N ILE A 152 1.74 8.74 -5.34
CA ILE A 152 1.59 7.35 -5.74
C ILE A 152 2.90 6.62 -5.46
N ILE A 153 2.84 5.55 -4.68
CA ILE A 153 3.98 4.67 -4.41
C ILE A 153 3.68 3.32 -5.04
N PRO A 154 4.34 2.96 -6.16
CA PRO A 154 4.20 1.64 -6.74
C PRO A 154 4.79 0.59 -5.79
N ILE A 155 4.07 -0.51 -5.60
CA ILE A 155 4.46 -1.65 -4.77
C ILE A 155 4.24 -2.96 -5.52
N ASN A 156 4.56 -4.08 -4.88
CA ASN A 156 4.37 -5.44 -5.41
C ASN A 156 5.18 -5.72 -6.69
N TYR A 157 6.43 -5.26 -6.73
CA TYR A 157 7.40 -5.55 -7.79
C TYR A 157 8.78 -5.83 -7.18
N ASN A 158 9.71 -6.34 -7.99
CA ASN A 158 11.06 -6.63 -7.58
C ASN A 158 12.08 -5.96 -8.51
N LYS A 159 12.83 -4.99 -8.01
CA LYS A 159 13.85 -4.26 -8.77
C LYS A 159 14.98 -5.13 -9.34
N LYS A 160 15.09 -6.40 -8.92
CA LYS A 160 16.09 -7.36 -9.41
C LYS A 160 15.56 -8.24 -10.55
N LYS A 161 14.27 -8.14 -10.88
CA LYS A 161 13.65 -8.87 -12.00
C LYS A 161 13.43 -7.91 -13.16
N LYS A 162 13.94 -8.28 -14.33
CA LYS A 162 13.86 -7.45 -15.55
C LYS A 162 12.40 -7.16 -15.95
N GLU A 163 11.53 -8.15 -15.85
CA GLU A 163 10.11 -8.02 -16.16
C GLU A 163 9.41 -6.99 -15.27
N ASP A 164 9.75 -7.01 -13.97
CA ASP A 164 9.17 -6.08 -13.00
C ASP A 164 9.65 -4.64 -13.23
N ILE A 165 10.91 -4.47 -13.66
CA ILE A 165 11.44 -3.16 -14.06
C ILE A 165 10.70 -2.64 -15.29
N GLN A 166 10.48 -3.48 -16.31
CA GLN A 166 9.71 -3.10 -17.51
C GLN A 166 8.27 -2.72 -17.17
N THR A 167 7.65 -3.45 -16.25
CA THR A 167 6.30 -3.13 -15.75
C THR A 167 6.28 -1.77 -15.05
N LEU A 168 7.28 -1.47 -14.21
CA LEU A 168 7.41 -0.18 -13.52
C LEU A 168 7.63 0.96 -14.52
N GLU A 169 8.47 0.77 -15.53
CA GLU A 169 8.71 1.77 -16.58
C GLU A 169 7.44 2.04 -17.39
N THR A 170 6.70 1.00 -17.75
CA THR A 170 5.42 1.11 -18.47
C THR A 170 4.38 1.84 -17.61
N PHE A 171 4.28 1.49 -16.33
CA PHE A 171 3.42 2.16 -15.38
C PHE A 171 3.75 3.65 -15.27
N ASN A 172 5.02 4.01 -15.10
CA ASN A 172 5.44 5.40 -15.00
C ASN A 172 5.14 6.20 -16.28
N LYS A 173 5.39 5.61 -17.46
CA LYS A 173 5.09 6.25 -18.76
C LYS A 173 3.58 6.46 -18.95
N SER A 174 2.74 5.51 -18.52
CA SER A 174 1.29 5.61 -18.70
C SER A 174 0.66 6.75 -17.89
N LEU A 175 1.27 7.14 -16.78
CA LEU A 175 0.78 8.22 -15.91
C LEU A 175 1.28 9.62 -16.34
N GLY A 176 2.47 9.71 -16.92
CA GLY A 176 3.07 10.99 -17.32
C GLY A 176 3.28 11.98 -16.17
N LEU A 177 3.33 11.49 -14.94
CA LEU A 177 3.51 12.31 -13.74
C LEU A 177 5.00 12.51 -13.42
N GLN A 178 5.29 13.53 -12.62
CA GLN A 178 6.62 13.72 -12.06
C GLN A 178 7.03 12.49 -11.24
N ILE A 179 8.26 12.02 -11.47
CA ILE A 179 8.83 10.87 -10.76
C ILE A 179 9.92 11.37 -9.83
N GLU A 180 9.81 10.99 -8.56
CA GLU A 180 10.85 11.19 -7.56
C GLU A 180 11.43 9.84 -7.15
N SER A 181 12.75 9.70 -7.17
CA SER A 181 13.42 8.53 -6.59
C SER A 181 13.57 8.77 -5.09
N GLY A 182 12.91 7.93 -4.31
CA GLY A 182 13.05 7.94 -2.86
C GLY A 182 14.23 7.07 -2.42
N ASP A 183 14.69 7.33 -1.19
CA ASP A 183 15.59 6.44 -0.46
C ASP A 183 14.82 5.18 0.00
N ASP A 184 15.38 4.42 0.93
CA ASP A 184 14.69 3.31 1.59
C ASP A 184 13.53 3.76 2.51
N LYS A 185 13.39 5.10 2.68
CA LYS A 185 12.37 5.77 3.49
C LYS A 185 11.98 7.10 2.87
N ILE A 186 10.69 7.43 2.90
CA ILE A 186 10.18 8.78 2.66
C ILE A 186 9.42 9.28 3.89
N SER A 187 9.57 10.56 4.22
CA SER A 187 8.78 11.24 5.24
C SER A 187 7.72 12.10 4.58
N ILE A 188 6.46 11.89 4.93
CA ILE A 188 5.31 12.64 4.42
C ILE A 188 4.73 13.49 5.55
N LYS A 189 4.56 14.79 5.30
CA LYS A 189 3.83 15.71 6.16
C LYS A 189 2.68 16.32 5.36
N LYS A 190 1.50 16.37 5.97
CA LYS A 190 0.29 16.90 5.33
C LYS A 190 0.48 18.32 4.76
N SER A 191 1.17 19.16 5.51
CA SER A 191 1.45 20.55 5.12
C SER A 191 2.44 20.75 3.96
N GLU A 192 3.17 19.69 3.57
CA GLU A 192 4.17 19.71 2.50
C GLU A 192 3.65 19.06 1.20
N LEU A 193 2.41 18.55 1.21
CA LEU A 193 1.82 17.93 0.03
C LEU A 193 1.36 18.98 -0.97
N SER A 194 1.76 18.79 -2.22
CA SER A 194 1.29 19.60 -3.36
C SER A 194 -0.06 19.09 -3.87
N ASP A 195 -0.83 19.99 -4.50
CA ASP A 195 -2.05 19.59 -5.22
C ASP A 195 -1.77 18.81 -6.50
N LYS A 196 -0.54 18.82 -6.99
CA LYS A 196 -0.11 18.03 -8.14
C LYS A 196 0.29 16.63 -7.69
N SER A 197 -0.29 15.62 -8.32
CA SER A 197 0.10 14.22 -8.12
C SER A 197 1.53 13.97 -8.58
N LYS A 198 2.25 13.09 -7.86
CA LYS A 198 3.59 12.62 -8.23
C LYS A 198 3.76 11.14 -7.91
N ILE A 199 4.72 10.51 -8.57
CA ILE A 199 5.15 9.14 -8.30
C ILE A 199 6.41 9.17 -7.44
N VAL A 200 6.45 8.38 -6.38
CA VAL A 200 7.65 8.19 -5.56
C VAL A 200 8.07 6.72 -5.62
N ILE A 201 9.26 6.46 -6.15
CA ILE A 201 9.83 5.12 -6.28
C ILE A 201 10.78 4.87 -5.12
N LEU A 202 10.34 4.11 -4.13
CA LEU A 202 11.16 3.76 -2.98
C LEU A 202 12.21 2.70 -3.32
N ASN A 203 13.36 2.77 -2.66
CA ASN A 203 14.29 1.67 -2.61
C ASN A 203 13.81 0.65 -1.57
N GLN A 204 13.96 -0.64 -1.90
CA GLN A 204 13.66 -1.71 -0.96
C GLN A 204 14.72 -1.71 0.14
N ARG A 205 14.28 -1.69 1.37
CA ARG A 205 15.13 -1.74 2.56
C ARG A 205 15.57 -3.15 2.90
#